data_5aaabf6527192c91a89124e7a6a9fda6
#
_entry.id   5aaabf6527192c91a89124e7a6a9fda6
#
_cell.length_a   1.000
_cell.length_b   1.000
_cell.length_c   1.000
_cell.angle_alpha   90.00
_cell.angle_beta   90.00
_cell.angle_gamma   90.00
#
_symmetry.space_group_name_H-M   'P 1'
#
loop_
_entity.id
_entity.type
_entity.pdbx_description
1 polymer ?
#
loop_
_entity_poly.entity_id
_entity_poly.type
_entity_poly.pdbx_seq_one_letter_code
_entity_poly.pdbx_strand_id
1 'polypeptide(L)'
;MAMFVHLTSDKNAPRIERRGIRVRRSADAVRRVVFAMPVTRNYYISNQWLRELKRGGQRTIVAVNFRIPDDQLVLVGHYGAQHRLVTAAQASGFVSKSDNAEGFEVLIPRRIEASEIHSIRPVKQVTGWRYFPGSHGRAPCGCSYCQRSQIKARKIRDKYEATT
;
A
#
# COMPACT_ATOMS: atom_id res chain seq x y z
N MET A 1 5.25 20.82 0.31
CA MET A 1 5.79 19.47 0.70
C MET A 1 4.66 18.46 0.60
N ALA A 2 4.84 17.45 -0.22
CA ALA A 2 3.88 16.39 -0.44
C ALA A 2 3.85 15.42 0.75
N MET A 3 2.65 15.01 1.17
CA MET A 3 2.45 14.10 2.30
C MET A 3 2.09 12.71 1.81
N PHE A 4 2.81 11.73 2.35
CA PHE A 4 2.62 10.31 2.05
C PHE A 4 2.40 9.49 3.31
N VAL A 5 1.85 8.31 3.13
CA VAL A 5 1.67 7.30 4.17
C VAL A 5 2.35 6.00 3.77
N HIS A 6 3.15 5.45 4.70
CA HIS A 6 3.71 4.11 4.63
C HIS A 6 3.02 3.22 5.65
N LEU A 7 2.45 2.12 5.21
CA LEU A 7 1.80 1.15 6.08
C LEU A 7 2.81 0.08 6.50
N THR A 8 2.91 -0.18 7.80
CA THR A 8 3.85 -1.16 8.32
C THR A 8 3.34 -1.81 9.61
N SER A 9 3.97 -2.91 10.03
CA SER A 9 3.67 -3.49 11.35
C SER A 9 3.99 -2.51 12.47
N ASP A 10 3.13 -2.48 13.50
CA ASP A 10 3.32 -1.73 14.74
C ASP A 10 4.68 -1.98 15.39
N LYS A 11 5.20 -3.21 15.29
CA LYS A 11 6.54 -3.59 15.78
C LYS A 11 7.68 -2.77 15.18
N ASN A 12 7.47 -2.18 14.00
CA ASN A 12 8.47 -1.34 13.34
C ASN A 12 8.42 0.12 13.81
N ALA A 13 7.33 0.58 14.43
CA ALA A 13 7.11 1.97 14.79
C ALA A 13 8.26 2.57 15.62
N PRO A 14 8.75 1.96 16.71
CA PRO A 14 9.81 2.55 17.54
C PRO A 14 11.14 2.71 16.79
N ARG A 15 11.43 1.81 15.86
CA ARG A 15 12.62 1.90 15.01
C ARG A 15 12.48 2.99 13.95
N ILE A 16 11.30 3.09 13.33
CA ILE A 16 11.02 4.09 12.30
C ILE A 16 11.08 5.50 12.89
N GLU A 17 10.53 5.71 14.08
CA GLU A 17 10.59 6.98 14.78
C GLU A 17 12.02 7.46 15.01
N ARG A 18 12.93 6.55 15.37
CA ARG A 18 14.34 6.89 15.63
C ARG A 18 15.22 6.96 14.38
N ARG A 19 14.94 6.18 13.34
CA ARG A 19 15.86 5.95 12.21
C ARG A 19 15.22 6.15 10.84
N GLY A 20 13.95 6.55 10.77
CA GLY A 20 13.21 6.68 9.53
C GLY A 20 12.87 5.34 8.87
N ILE A 21 12.36 5.42 7.63
CA ILE A 21 11.91 4.24 6.88
C ILE A 21 13.04 3.79 5.94
N ARG A 22 13.42 2.53 6.05
CA ARG A 22 14.44 1.93 5.19
C ARG A 22 13.83 1.49 3.86
N VAL A 23 14.62 1.59 2.80
CA VAL A 23 14.27 1.03 1.49
C VAL A 23 14.17 -0.50 1.54
N ARG A 24 13.29 -1.05 0.74
CA ARG A 24 13.16 -2.48 0.46
C ARG A 24 13.32 -2.72 -1.04
N ARG A 25 13.65 -3.93 -1.43
CA ARG A 25 13.63 -4.32 -2.85
C ARG A 25 12.20 -4.29 -3.36
N SER A 26 12.01 -3.74 -4.56
CA SER A 26 10.77 -3.82 -5.31
C SER A 26 10.47 -5.27 -5.73
N ALA A 27 9.25 -5.54 -6.18
CA ALA A 27 8.83 -6.89 -6.58
C ALA A 27 9.70 -7.46 -7.73
N ASP A 28 10.18 -6.59 -8.63
CA ASP A 28 11.09 -6.92 -9.71
C ASP A 28 12.57 -7.13 -9.24
N ALA A 29 12.83 -6.97 -7.93
CA ALA A 29 14.15 -7.05 -7.28
C ALA A 29 15.21 -6.06 -7.81
N VAL A 30 14.84 -5.17 -8.72
CA VAL A 30 15.76 -4.23 -9.39
C VAL A 30 15.98 -2.96 -8.57
N ARG A 31 14.95 -2.48 -7.89
CA ARG A 31 14.99 -1.17 -7.21
C ARG A 31 14.89 -1.30 -5.70
N ARG A 32 15.58 -0.40 -5.01
CA ARG A 32 15.47 -0.24 -3.55
C ARG A 32 14.62 1.00 -3.26
N VAL A 33 13.42 0.78 -2.75
CA VAL A 33 12.41 1.82 -2.60
C VAL A 33 11.69 1.78 -1.25
N VAL A 34 11.05 2.88 -0.90
CA VAL A 34 10.02 2.93 0.14
C VAL A 34 8.66 2.93 -0.57
N PHE A 35 7.80 1.98 -0.22
CA PHE A 35 6.43 1.91 -0.71
C PHE A 35 5.54 2.86 0.08
N ALA A 36 4.76 3.68 -0.61
CA ALA A 36 3.91 4.67 0.02
C ALA A 36 2.64 4.93 -0.81
N MET A 37 1.69 5.62 -0.19
CA MET A 37 0.53 6.19 -0.87
C MET A 37 0.44 7.67 -0.53
N PRO A 38 -0.08 8.54 -1.41
CA PRO A 38 -0.39 9.91 -1.05
C PRO A 38 -1.46 9.94 0.05
N VAL A 39 -1.33 10.88 0.98
CA VAL A 39 -2.39 11.17 1.94
C VAL A 39 -3.45 12.01 1.24
N THR A 40 -4.60 11.42 0.97
CA THR A 40 -5.75 12.05 0.33
C THR A 40 -6.89 12.21 1.33
N ARG A 41 -7.95 12.97 0.96
CA ARG A 41 -9.18 13.04 1.75
C ARG A 41 -9.90 11.69 1.84
N ASN A 42 -9.69 10.80 0.88
CA ASN A 42 -10.23 9.46 0.89
C ASN A 42 -9.31 8.54 1.71
N TYR A 43 -9.73 8.26 2.95
CA TYR A 43 -9.01 7.37 3.87
C TYR A 43 -8.78 5.97 3.28
N TYR A 44 -9.76 5.45 2.52
CA TYR A 44 -9.67 4.13 1.90
C TYR A 44 -8.50 4.09 0.89
N ILE A 45 -8.39 5.07 0.01
CA ILE A 45 -7.32 5.14 -0.99
C ILE A 45 -5.96 5.30 -0.34
N SER A 46 -5.82 6.19 0.64
CA SER A 46 -4.55 6.38 1.35
C SER A 46 -4.07 5.11 2.07
N ASN A 47 -4.99 4.28 2.54
CA ASN A 47 -4.68 3.07 3.33
C ASN A 47 -5.06 1.76 2.61
N GLN A 48 -5.21 1.78 1.30
CA GLN A 48 -5.73 0.65 0.52
C GLN A 48 -4.89 -0.64 0.64
N TRP A 49 -3.59 -0.54 0.84
CA TRP A 49 -2.68 -1.69 0.91
C TRP A 49 -2.77 -2.50 2.21
N LEU A 50 -3.55 -2.06 3.16
CA LEU A 50 -3.66 -2.69 4.48
C LEU A 50 -4.06 -4.16 4.41
N ARG A 51 -5.02 -4.52 3.56
CA ARG A 51 -5.47 -5.92 3.40
C ARG A 51 -4.38 -6.82 2.82
N GLU A 52 -3.62 -6.30 1.84
CA GLU A 52 -2.52 -7.07 1.25
C GLU A 52 -1.38 -7.29 2.25
N LEU A 53 -1.04 -6.28 3.02
CA LEU A 53 -0.04 -6.43 4.09
C LEU A 53 -0.48 -7.45 5.14
N LYS A 54 -1.77 -7.49 5.48
CA LYS A 54 -2.31 -8.50 6.41
C LYS A 54 -2.30 -9.92 5.83
N ARG A 55 -2.50 -10.07 4.53
CA ARG A 55 -2.32 -11.37 3.85
C ARG A 55 -0.88 -11.87 3.97
N GLY A 56 0.09 -10.97 3.91
CA GLY A 56 1.52 -11.25 4.15
C GLY A 56 1.86 -11.58 5.61
N GLY A 57 0.87 -11.78 6.50
CA GLY A 57 1.07 -12.24 7.88
C GLY A 57 1.21 -11.14 8.92
N GLN A 58 1.12 -9.87 8.55
CA GLN A 58 1.17 -8.77 9.51
C GLN A 58 -0.16 -8.68 10.29
N ARG A 59 -0.10 -8.65 11.62
CA ARG A 59 -1.31 -8.63 12.47
C ARG A 59 -1.82 -7.22 12.68
N THR A 60 -1.02 -6.36 13.27
CA THR A 60 -1.35 -4.96 13.56
C THR A 60 -0.56 -4.07 12.64
N ILE A 61 -1.24 -3.17 11.94
CA ILE A 61 -0.64 -2.22 11.00
C ILE A 61 -0.81 -0.81 11.56
N VAL A 62 0.21 0.00 11.40
CA VAL A 62 0.20 1.45 11.67
C VAL A 62 0.49 2.22 10.39
N ALA A 63 -0.02 3.45 10.32
CA ALA A 63 0.28 4.42 9.29
C ALA A 63 1.42 5.33 9.76
N VAL A 64 2.50 5.35 9.01
CA VAL A 64 3.60 6.30 9.17
C VAL A 64 3.39 7.40 8.14
N ASN A 65 2.94 8.57 8.58
CA ASN A 65 2.79 9.75 7.72
C ASN A 65 4.11 10.51 7.71
N PHE A 66 4.56 10.90 6.54
CA PHE A 66 5.81 11.63 6.35
C PHE A 66 5.69 12.65 5.21
N ARG A 67 6.60 13.62 5.18
CA ARG A 67 6.63 14.69 4.18
C ARG A 67 7.96 14.66 3.44
N ILE A 68 7.88 14.82 2.12
CA ILE A 68 9.04 14.97 1.25
C ILE A 68 8.89 16.22 0.40
N PRO A 69 9.97 16.76 -0.16
CA PRO A 69 9.94 17.91 -1.10
C PRO A 69 8.98 17.63 -2.27
N ASP A 70 8.30 18.66 -2.73
CA ASP A 70 7.32 18.56 -3.82
C ASP A 70 7.96 18.16 -5.16
N ASP A 71 9.19 18.56 -5.36
CA ASP A 71 10.03 18.29 -6.54
C ASP A 71 10.78 16.96 -6.48
N GLN A 72 10.75 16.26 -5.32
CA GLN A 72 11.35 14.93 -5.19
C GLN A 72 10.79 13.97 -6.25
N LEU A 73 11.68 13.37 -7.03
CA LEU A 73 11.28 12.36 -8.01
C LEU A 73 10.88 11.06 -7.35
N VAL A 74 9.73 10.54 -7.74
CA VAL A 74 9.13 9.30 -7.29
C VAL A 74 8.54 8.55 -8.47
N LEU A 75 8.28 7.27 -8.29
CA LEU A 75 7.64 6.44 -9.30
C LEU A 75 6.18 6.19 -8.87
N VAL A 76 5.22 6.37 -9.75
CA VAL A 76 3.80 6.14 -9.50
C VAL A 76 3.21 5.24 -10.58
N GLY A 77 2.40 4.30 -10.18
CA GLY A 77 1.72 3.38 -11.09
C GLY A 77 0.86 2.35 -10.37
N HIS A 78 0.19 1.50 -11.14
CA HIS A 78 -0.48 0.34 -10.62
C HIS A 78 0.51 -0.76 -10.25
N TYR A 79 0.21 -1.49 -9.21
CA TYR A 79 0.96 -2.67 -8.81
C TYR A 79 1.06 -3.69 -9.96
N GLY A 80 2.28 -4.14 -10.23
CA GLY A 80 2.55 -5.07 -11.33
C GLY A 80 2.51 -4.47 -12.73
N ALA A 81 2.36 -3.14 -12.86
CA ALA A 81 2.40 -2.42 -14.13
C ALA A 81 3.63 -1.49 -14.19
N GLN A 82 3.85 -0.90 -15.36
CA GLN A 82 4.93 0.07 -15.53
C GLN A 82 4.65 1.35 -14.72
N HIS A 83 5.62 1.77 -13.92
CA HIS A 83 5.56 3.01 -13.16
C HIS A 83 6.12 4.19 -13.95
N ARG A 84 5.52 5.36 -13.76
CA ARG A 84 5.98 6.63 -14.33
C ARG A 84 6.82 7.39 -13.31
N LEU A 85 7.91 7.99 -13.78
CA LEU A 85 8.73 8.89 -12.99
C LEU A 85 8.08 10.28 -13.01
N VAL A 86 7.74 10.80 -11.85
CA VAL A 86 7.07 12.11 -11.67
C VAL A 86 7.57 12.78 -10.39
N THR A 87 7.20 14.03 -10.16
CA THR A 87 7.46 14.68 -8.87
C THR A 87 6.48 14.20 -7.79
N ALA A 88 6.83 14.34 -6.52
CA ALA A 88 5.97 13.97 -5.40
C ALA A 88 4.63 14.71 -5.42
N ALA A 89 4.63 16.00 -5.77
CA ALA A 89 3.40 16.77 -5.95
C ALA A 89 2.52 16.22 -7.07
N GLN A 90 3.12 15.85 -8.22
CA GLN A 90 2.41 15.26 -9.34
C GLN A 90 1.84 13.88 -8.99
N ALA A 91 2.59 13.04 -8.25
CA ALA A 91 2.12 11.72 -7.81
C ALA A 91 0.86 11.83 -6.94
N SER A 92 0.81 12.80 -6.03
CA SER A 92 -0.39 13.07 -5.22
C SER A 92 -1.59 13.47 -6.08
N GLY A 93 -1.38 14.35 -7.07
CA GLY A 93 -2.43 14.75 -8.02
C GLY A 93 -2.90 13.60 -8.89
N PHE A 94 -1.99 12.74 -9.32
CA PHE A 94 -2.28 11.59 -10.18
C PHE A 94 -3.24 10.62 -9.50
N VAL A 95 -2.94 10.23 -8.27
CA VAL A 95 -3.78 9.31 -7.49
C VAL A 95 -5.13 9.95 -7.12
N SER A 96 -5.13 11.24 -6.75
CA SER A 96 -6.35 11.93 -6.33
C SER A 96 -7.36 12.16 -7.47
N LYS A 97 -6.90 12.27 -8.72
CA LYS A 97 -7.72 12.53 -9.91
C LYS A 97 -8.07 11.24 -10.67
N SER A 98 -7.56 10.11 -10.27
CA SER A 98 -7.82 8.84 -10.94
C SER A 98 -9.20 8.31 -10.55
N ASP A 99 -10.04 7.98 -11.54
CA ASP A 99 -11.34 7.32 -11.35
C ASP A 99 -11.16 5.90 -10.75
N ASN A 100 -10.01 5.28 -11.00
CA ASN A 100 -9.63 3.99 -10.43
C ASN A 100 -8.29 4.10 -9.70
N ALA A 101 -8.32 4.63 -8.49
CA ALA A 101 -7.14 4.77 -7.63
C ALA A 101 -6.76 3.50 -6.88
N GLU A 102 -7.55 2.43 -6.99
CA GLU A 102 -7.26 1.14 -6.36
C GLU A 102 -6.09 0.42 -7.06
N GLY A 103 -5.18 -0.12 -6.25
CA GLY A 103 -3.98 -0.80 -6.76
C GLY A 103 -2.83 0.12 -7.14
N PHE A 104 -2.99 1.45 -7.00
CA PHE A 104 -1.86 2.37 -7.14
C PHE A 104 -0.85 2.21 -6.01
N GLU A 105 0.39 2.45 -6.33
CA GLU A 105 1.50 2.59 -5.37
C GLU A 105 2.44 3.71 -5.80
N VAL A 106 3.11 4.29 -4.82
CA VAL A 106 4.20 5.25 -5.03
C VAL A 106 5.48 4.66 -4.46
N LEU A 107 6.51 4.62 -5.28
CA LEU A 107 7.81 4.09 -4.94
C LEU A 107 8.80 5.25 -4.81
N ILE A 108 9.34 5.44 -3.61
CA ILE A 108 10.29 6.52 -3.31
C ILE A 108 11.70 5.89 -3.32
N PRO A 109 12.59 6.31 -4.26
CA PRO A 109 13.87 5.63 -4.51
C PRO A 109 14.98 6.02 -3.50
N ARG A 110 14.59 6.34 -2.28
CA ARG A 110 15.49 6.60 -1.15
C ARG A 110 14.86 6.23 0.18
N ARG A 111 15.65 6.18 1.23
CA ARG A 111 15.13 6.11 2.61
C ARG A 111 14.38 7.40 2.97
N ILE A 112 13.45 7.30 3.90
CA ILE A 112 12.82 8.45 4.54
C ILE A 112 13.52 8.67 5.87
N GLU A 113 14.00 9.88 6.09
CA GLU A 113 14.71 10.22 7.32
C GLU A 113 13.74 10.36 8.49
N ALA A 114 14.24 10.21 9.73
CA ALA A 114 13.41 10.36 10.92
C ALA A 114 12.81 11.77 11.03
N SER A 115 13.54 12.80 10.59
CA SER A 115 13.07 14.19 10.55
C SER A 115 11.93 14.45 9.56
N GLU A 116 11.72 13.57 8.58
CA GLU A 116 10.62 13.66 7.61
C GLU A 116 9.34 13.02 8.14
N ILE A 117 9.43 12.22 9.22
CA ILE A 117 8.27 11.58 9.84
C ILE A 117 7.40 12.64 10.53
N HIS A 118 6.16 12.74 10.06
CA HIS A 118 5.20 13.67 10.64
C HIS A 118 4.40 13.07 11.81
N SER A 119 3.96 11.80 11.66
CA SER A 119 3.24 11.10 12.72
C SER A 119 3.17 9.59 12.45
N ILE A 120 3.06 8.81 13.51
CA ILE A 120 2.75 7.37 13.46
C ILE A 120 1.41 7.17 14.15
N ARG A 121 0.42 6.59 13.45
CA ARG A 121 -0.95 6.48 13.95
C ARG A 121 -1.51 5.07 13.72
N PRO A 122 -2.38 4.59 14.61
CA PRO A 122 -3.15 3.38 14.35
C PRO A 122 -4.09 3.60 13.15
N VAL A 123 -4.37 2.52 12.42
CA VAL A 123 -5.33 2.51 11.30
C VAL A 123 -6.47 1.55 11.59
N LYS A 124 -7.62 1.77 10.97
CA LYS A 124 -8.75 0.82 11.01
C LYS A 124 -8.31 -0.48 10.35
N GLN A 125 -8.17 -1.55 11.14
CA GLN A 125 -7.53 -2.81 10.74
C GLN A 125 -8.32 -3.62 9.68
N VAL A 126 -9.49 -3.19 9.25
CA VAL A 126 -10.39 -3.91 8.33
C VAL A 126 -10.57 -3.20 6.98
N THR A 127 -9.85 -2.14 6.73
CA THR A 127 -9.91 -1.34 5.50
C THR A 127 -8.92 -1.86 4.46
N GLY A 128 -9.17 -1.55 3.20
CA GLY A 128 -8.18 -1.64 2.13
C GLY A 128 -8.57 -2.53 0.96
N TRP A 129 -7.79 -2.39 -0.09
CA TRP A 129 -7.86 -3.14 -1.33
C TRP A 129 -7.21 -4.52 -1.19
N ARG A 130 -7.65 -5.49 -2.00
CA ARG A 130 -7.07 -6.82 -2.06
C ARG A 130 -6.66 -7.12 -3.49
N TYR A 131 -5.39 -7.39 -3.66
CA TYR A 131 -4.82 -7.89 -4.91
C TYR A 131 -4.92 -9.42 -4.99
N PHE A 132 -5.32 -9.91 -6.17
CA PHE A 132 -5.33 -11.33 -6.49
C PHE A 132 -4.31 -11.60 -7.61
N PRO A 133 -3.18 -12.25 -7.33
CA PRO A 133 -2.12 -12.48 -8.33
C PRO A 133 -2.59 -13.16 -9.61
N GLY A 134 -3.60 -14.01 -9.55
CA GLY A 134 -4.14 -14.72 -10.72
C GLY A 134 -5.18 -13.95 -11.54
N SER A 135 -5.58 -12.74 -11.12
CA SER A 135 -6.70 -11.99 -11.73
C SER A 135 -6.27 -10.83 -12.65
N HIS A 136 -4.98 -10.70 -12.97
CA HIS A 136 -4.49 -9.68 -13.90
C HIS A 136 -5.22 -9.76 -15.24
N GLY A 137 -5.84 -8.66 -15.63
CA GLY A 137 -6.60 -8.57 -16.89
C GLY A 137 -7.90 -9.36 -16.92
N ARG A 138 -8.36 -9.91 -15.79
CA ARG A 138 -9.64 -10.61 -15.69
C ARG A 138 -10.62 -9.79 -14.84
N ALA A 139 -11.90 -9.87 -15.19
CA ALA A 139 -12.95 -9.32 -14.33
C ALA A 139 -12.87 -9.94 -12.92
N PRO A 140 -13.14 -9.17 -11.84
CA PRO A 140 -13.20 -9.72 -10.50
C PRO A 140 -14.14 -10.91 -10.43
N CYS A 141 -13.71 -11.99 -9.82
CA CYS A 141 -14.58 -13.15 -9.64
C CYS A 141 -15.77 -12.79 -8.76
N GLY A 142 -16.98 -12.95 -9.29
CA GLY A 142 -18.25 -12.68 -8.60
C GLY A 142 -18.66 -13.76 -7.59
N CYS A 143 -17.87 -14.81 -7.39
CA CYS A 143 -18.20 -15.88 -6.46
C CYS A 143 -18.20 -15.41 -5.00
N SER A 144 -19.00 -16.05 -4.15
CA SER A 144 -19.10 -15.74 -2.74
C SER A 144 -17.77 -15.87 -1.98
N TYR A 145 -16.85 -16.67 -2.47
CA TYR A 145 -15.49 -16.80 -1.95
C TYR A 145 -14.67 -15.51 -2.17
N CYS A 146 -14.66 -14.97 -3.40
CA CYS A 146 -13.90 -13.78 -3.72
C CYS A 146 -14.54 -12.50 -3.15
N GLN A 147 -15.86 -12.41 -3.10
CA GLN A 147 -16.60 -11.26 -2.58
C GLN A 147 -16.52 -11.16 -1.04
N ARG A 148 -16.40 -12.26 -0.34
CA ARG A 148 -16.26 -12.27 1.13
C ARG A 148 -14.82 -11.92 1.53
N SER A 149 -14.57 -10.66 1.76
CA SER A 149 -13.27 -10.14 2.23
C SER A 149 -12.80 -10.71 3.59
N GLN A 150 -13.57 -11.58 4.23
CA GLN A 150 -13.33 -12.11 5.57
C GLN A 150 -13.02 -13.60 5.63
N ILE A 151 -12.79 -14.28 4.51
CA ILE A 151 -12.51 -15.71 4.56
C ILE A 151 -11.13 -15.94 5.20
N LYS A 152 -11.13 -16.05 6.51
CA LYS A 152 -9.95 -16.45 7.29
C LYS A 152 -9.83 -17.96 7.44
N ALA A 153 -10.91 -18.69 7.22
CA ALA A 153 -10.96 -20.08 7.59
C ALA A 153 -10.61 -20.99 6.41
N ARG A 154 -9.55 -21.76 6.57
CA ARG A 154 -9.23 -22.91 5.74
C ARG A 154 -10.45 -23.76 5.44
N LYS A 155 -11.30 -24.04 6.46
CA LYS A 155 -12.57 -24.77 6.32
C LYS A 155 -13.54 -24.20 5.28
N ILE A 156 -13.61 -22.88 5.10
CA ILE A 156 -14.49 -22.26 4.11
C ILE A 156 -13.90 -22.41 2.70
N ARG A 157 -12.59 -22.37 2.57
CA ARG A 157 -11.88 -22.63 1.32
C ARG A 157 -12.07 -24.07 0.90
N ASP A 158 -11.78 -25.00 1.81
CA ASP A 158 -11.92 -26.45 1.58
C ASP A 158 -13.35 -26.81 1.20
N LYS A 159 -14.35 -26.22 1.87
CA LYS A 159 -15.76 -26.39 1.52
C LYS A 159 -16.12 -25.85 0.14
N TYR A 160 -15.55 -24.70 -0.26
CA TYR A 160 -15.77 -24.13 -1.58
C TYR A 160 -15.14 -24.98 -2.69
N GLU A 161 -13.89 -25.42 -2.48
CA GLU A 161 -13.18 -26.29 -3.42
C GLU A 161 -13.85 -27.65 -3.59
N ALA A 162 -14.49 -28.19 -2.54
CA ALA A 162 -15.25 -29.44 -2.60
C ALA A 162 -16.60 -29.32 -3.32
N THR A 163 -17.08 -28.09 -3.59
CA THR A 163 -18.40 -27.84 -4.23
C THR A 163 -18.26 -27.42 -5.70
N THR A 164 -17.02 -27.20 -6.17
CA THR A 164 -16.69 -26.83 -7.55
C THR A 164 -16.15 -28.02 -8.30
#